data_c2188a36bff7b941e9ba99324fb6c9e8
#
_entry.id   c2188a36bff7b941e9ba99324fb6c9e8
#
_cell.length_a   1.000
_cell.length_b   1.000
_cell.length_c   1.000
_cell.angle_alpha   90.00
_cell.angle_beta   90.00
_cell.angle_gamma   90.00
#
_symmetry.space_group_name_H-M   'P 1'
#
loop_
_entity.id
_entity.type
_entity.pdbx_description
1 polymer ?
#
loop_
_entity_poly.entity_id
_entity_poly.type
_entity_poly.pdbx_seq_one_letter_code
_entity_poly.pdbx_strand_id
1 'polypeptide(L)'
;MSFQQVVRVPRDRIGVIIGKNGKVKGQIQDRCNVLIEIDSKTGDAIISSQSKEMSAEMEPFKAVEVITAISKGFSPRRAYRLIDGDDDAFQLIDLRDYAGKSSNSMERIKGRIIGEEGKSRRTIEDLTGTYISVYGHSVGIIGTSDQIKIASDAVTMLSKGKSHKSVYNMLQEAKRKAKIDRMRLWEDNNFPALR
;
A
#
# COMPACT_ATOMS: atom_id res chain seq x y z
N MET A 1 -20.44 17.81 10.23
CA MET A 1 -19.75 16.87 11.16
C MET A 1 -18.25 17.10 11.00
N SER A 2 -17.50 17.25 12.08
CA SER A 2 -16.03 17.38 12.01
C SER A 2 -15.42 15.98 11.88
N PHE A 3 -14.58 15.77 10.87
CA PHE A 3 -13.78 14.54 10.75
C PHE A 3 -12.59 14.63 11.71
N GLN A 4 -12.35 13.56 12.45
CA GLN A 4 -11.13 13.39 13.25
C GLN A 4 -10.81 11.91 13.35
N GLN A 5 -9.57 11.55 13.02
CA GLN A 5 -9.07 10.18 13.15
C GLN A 5 -7.65 10.18 13.69
N VAL A 6 -7.34 9.20 14.53
CA VAL A 6 -6.02 9.01 15.12
C VAL A 6 -5.34 7.79 14.50
N VAL A 7 -4.13 7.97 14.01
CA VAL A 7 -3.28 6.90 13.48
C VAL A 7 -2.05 6.76 14.38
N ARG A 8 -1.84 5.56 14.90
CA ARG A 8 -0.65 5.29 15.71
C ARG A 8 0.57 5.03 14.84
N VAL A 9 1.59 5.86 15.02
CA VAL A 9 2.83 5.86 14.25
C VAL A 9 3.98 5.32 15.11
N PRO A 10 4.74 4.32 14.65
CA PRO A 10 5.97 3.90 15.32
C PRO A 10 6.97 5.06 15.42
N ARG A 11 7.70 5.13 16.55
CA ARG A 11 8.61 6.25 16.85
C ARG A 11 9.67 6.47 15.77
N ASP A 12 10.21 5.39 15.20
CA ASP A 12 11.18 5.42 14.10
C ASP A 12 10.60 5.95 12.79
N ARG A 13 9.27 6.03 12.67
CA ARG A 13 8.56 6.52 11.48
C ARG A 13 8.04 7.95 11.60
N ILE A 14 7.97 8.51 12.81
CA ILE A 14 7.49 9.88 13.04
C ILE A 14 8.30 10.89 12.22
N GLY A 15 9.63 10.81 12.25
CA GLY A 15 10.50 11.69 11.49
C GLY A 15 10.28 11.61 9.98
N VAL A 16 9.88 10.44 9.45
CA VAL A 16 9.58 10.25 8.03
C VAL A 16 8.27 10.93 7.64
N ILE A 17 7.25 10.88 8.51
CA ILE A 17 5.95 11.54 8.27
C ILE A 17 6.08 13.06 8.36
N ILE A 18 6.87 13.57 9.30
CA ILE A 18 7.14 15.00 9.39
C ILE A 18 7.97 15.45 8.18
N GLY A 19 9.01 14.69 7.85
CA GLY A 19 9.96 15.03 6.80
C GLY A 19 10.87 16.20 7.15
N LYS A 20 11.84 16.49 6.28
CA LYS A 20 12.76 17.61 6.46
C LYS A 20 12.00 18.93 6.51
N ASN A 21 12.14 19.67 7.61
CA ASN A 21 11.45 20.95 7.85
C ASN A 21 9.90 20.86 7.72
N GLY A 22 9.29 19.72 8.08
CA GLY A 22 7.85 19.55 7.99
C GLY A 22 7.29 19.35 6.57
N LYS A 23 8.15 19.17 5.56
CA LYS A 23 7.75 19.15 4.15
C LYS A 23 6.78 18.04 3.80
N VAL A 24 6.99 16.82 4.33
CA VAL A 24 6.12 15.67 4.02
C VAL A 24 4.73 15.88 4.62
N LYS A 25 4.68 16.27 5.91
CA LYS A 25 3.45 16.61 6.60
C LYS A 25 2.69 17.72 5.87
N GLY A 26 3.35 18.81 5.52
CA GLY A 26 2.78 19.93 4.77
C GLY A 26 2.17 19.48 3.44
N GLN A 27 2.91 18.69 2.65
CA GLN A 27 2.42 18.17 1.38
C GLN A 27 1.15 17.31 1.51
N ILE A 28 1.04 16.49 2.56
CA ILE A 28 -0.18 15.70 2.81
C ILE A 28 -1.33 16.62 3.20
N GLN A 29 -1.09 17.60 4.08
CA GLN A 29 -2.09 18.58 4.51
C GLN A 29 -2.66 19.38 3.33
N ASP A 30 -1.76 19.93 2.49
CA ASP A 30 -2.13 20.75 1.34
C ASP A 30 -2.91 19.95 0.29
N ARG A 31 -2.47 18.71 0.02
CA ARG A 31 -3.07 17.87 -1.03
C ARG A 31 -4.39 17.22 -0.63
N CYS A 32 -4.58 16.92 0.65
CA CYS A 32 -5.81 16.31 1.16
C CYS A 32 -6.73 17.33 1.85
N ASN A 33 -6.32 18.59 1.94
CA ASN A 33 -7.04 19.67 2.62
C ASN A 33 -7.42 19.29 4.08
N VAL A 34 -6.45 18.79 4.85
CA VAL A 34 -6.62 18.35 6.24
C VAL A 34 -5.60 19.01 7.15
N LEU A 35 -5.86 18.99 8.46
CA LEU A 35 -4.88 19.33 9.49
C LEU A 35 -4.32 18.04 10.09
N ILE A 36 -2.99 17.98 10.24
CA ILE A 36 -2.30 16.84 10.86
C ILE A 36 -1.53 17.34 12.06
N GLU A 37 -1.80 16.79 13.22
CA GLU A 37 -1.05 17.02 14.45
C GLU A 37 -0.35 15.71 14.85
N ILE A 38 0.94 15.79 15.22
CA ILE A 38 1.73 14.59 15.57
C ILE A 38 2.31 14.81 16.96
N ASP A 39 1.89 13.96 17.90
CA ASP A 39 2.52 13.89 19.21
C ASP A 39 3.72 12.94 19.15
N SER A 40 4.92 13.53 19.20
CA SER A 40 6.18 12.78 19.15
C SER A 40 6.42 11.92 20.41
N LYS A 41 5.70 12.17 21.51
CA LYS A 41 5.83 11.38 22.76
C LYS A 41 4.98 10.12 22.71
N THR A 42 3.74 10.23 22.31
CA THR A 42 2.78 9.09 22.21
C THR A 42 2.90 8.36 20.89
N GLY A 43 3.31 9.04 19.83
CA GLY A 43 3.33 8.53 18.46
C GLY A 43 1.96 8.62 17.77
N ASP A 44 1.03 9.40 18.31
CA ASP A 44 -0.28 9.57 17.73
C ASP A 44 -0.26 10.68 16.68
N ALA A 45 -0.72 10.37 15.47
CA ALA A 45 -0.99 11.34 14.43
C ALA A 45 -2.50 11.56 14.34
N ILE A 46 -2.95 12.77 14.68
CA ILE A 46 -4.34 13.19 14.65
C ILE A 46 -4.58 13.89 13.32
N ILE A 47 -5.49 13.34 12.51
CA ILE A 47 -5.91 13.91 11.24
C ILE A 47 -7.30 14.48 11.43
N SER A 48 -7.48 15.78 11.17
CA SER A 48 -8.75 16.47 11.33
C SER A 48 -9.08 17.32 10.10
N SER A 49 -10.37 17.61 9.91
CA SER A 49 -10.80 18.55 8.88
C SER A 49 -10.39 19.97 9.24
N GLN A 50 -9.95 20.77 8.26
CA GLN A 50 -9.62 22.19 8.48
C GLN A 50 -10.86 23.05 8.74
N SER A 51 -12.05 22.64 8.27
CA SER A 51 -13.30 23.35 8.45
C SER A 51 -14.33 22.48 9.19
N LYS A 52 -15.31 23.14 9.84
CA LYS A 52 -16.45 22.45 10.47
C LYS A 52 -17.37 21.75 9.46
N GLU A 53 -17.31 22.14 8.19
CA GLU A 53 -18.06 21.54 7.10
C GLU A 53 -17.08 20.78 6.18
N MET A 54 -17.39 19.52 5.86
CA MET A 54 -16.65 18.76 4.84
C MET A 54 -16.92 19.38 3.48
N SER A 55 -15.91 19.98 2.86
CA SER A 55 -15.98 20.41 1.45
C SER A 55 -15.71 19.22 0.53
N ALA A 56 -16.19 19.32 -0.72
CA ALA A 56 -15.95 18.30 -1.75
C ALA A 56 -14.45 18.10 -2.09
N GLU A 57 -13.60 19.07 -1.73
CA GLU A 57 -12.15 19.05 -1.97
C GLU A 57 -11.36 18.36 -0.85
N MET A 58 -12.03 17.88 0.22
CA MET A 58 -11.36 17.24 1.34
C MET A 58 -11.28 15.73 1.14
N GLU A 59 -10.06 15.21 1.25
CA GLU A 59 -9.80 13.76 1.14
C GLU A 59 -9.18 13.21 2.44
N PRO A 60 -9.88 13.29 3.58
CA PRO A 60 -9.32 12.91 4.87
C PRO A 60 -8.99 11.41 4.95
N PHE A 61 -9.74 10.56 4.25
CA PHE A 61 -9.47 9.12 4.19
C PHE A 61 -8.17 8.82 3.44
N LYS A 62 -7.89 9.50 2.34
CA LYS A 62 -6.60 9.37 1.63
C LYS A 62 -5.43 9.81 2.50
N ALA A 63 -5.58 10.88 3.28
CA ALA A 63 -4.56 11.32 4.24
C ALA A 63 -4.28 10.26 5.30
N VAL A 64 -5.31 9.62 5.85
CA VAL A 64 -5.20 8.51 6.81
C VAL A 64 -4.46 7.32 6.19
N GLU A 65 -4.82 6.93 4.96
CA GLU A 65 -4.15 5.83 4.26
C GLU A 65 -2.67 6.12 4.00
N VAL A 66 -2.33 7.34 3.55
CA VAL A 66 -0.93 7.75 3.32
C VAL A 66 -0.12 7.70 4.61
N ILE A 67 -0.64 8.26 5.71
CA ILE A 67 0.05 8.23 7.00
C ILE A 67 0.20 6.79 7.49
N THR A 68 -0.84 5.97 7.33
CA THR A 68 -0.80 4.55 7.68
C THR A 68 0.24 3.81 6.83
N ALA A 69 0.28 4.03 5.53
CA ALA A 69 1.27 3.42 4.64
C ALA A 69 2.70 3.81 5.03
N ILE A 70 2.97 5.10 5.30
CA ILE A 70 4.28 5.56 5.78
C ILE A 70 4.61 4.91 7.13
N SER A 71 3.66 4.80 8.06
CA SER A 71 3.86 4.12 9.35
C SER A 71 4.20 2.64 9.20
N LYS A 72 3.80 2.02 8.08
CA LYS A 72 4.08 0.62 7.71
C LYS A 72 5.27 0.47 6.75
N GLY A 73 6.18 1.45 6.75
CA GLY A 73 7.49 1.34 6.12
C GLY A 73 7.60 1.89 4.71
N PHE A 74 6.54 2.40 4.11
CA PHE A 74 6.64 3.07 2.81
C PHE A 74 7.41 4.39 2.90
N SER A 75 8.13 4.71 1.83
CA SER A 75 8.64 6.06 1.65
C SER A 75 7.50 7.02 1.28
N PRO A 76 7.57 8.31 1.63
CA PRO A 76 6.55 9.29 1.27
C PRO A 76 6.24 9.29 -0.24
N ARG A 77 7.28 9.22 -1.07
CA ARG A 77 7.14 9.18 -2.53
C ARG A 77 6.26 8.03 -3.02
N ARG A 78 6.40 6.82 -2.43
CA ARG A 78 5.56 5.67 -2.79
C ARG A 78 4.15 5.79 -2.23
N ALA A 79 4.02 6.32 -1.01
CA ALA A 79 2.72 6.50 -0.36
C ALA A 79 1.85 7.56 -1.07
N TYR A 80 2.45 8.57 -1.70
CA TYR A 80 1.70 9.59 -2.45
C TYR A 80 0.91 9.02 -3.64
N ARG A 81 1.25 7.82 -4.11
CA ARG A 81 0.43 7.12 -5.11
C ARG A 81 -1.04 7.01 -4.67
N LEU A 82 -1.32 6.89 -3.37
CA LEU A 82 -2.68 6.86 -2.81
C LEU A 82 -3.45 8.19 -2.98
N ILE A 83 -2.73 9.30 -3.20
CA ILE A 83 -3.35 10.60 -3.48
C ILE A 83 -3.40 10.83 -4.99
N ASP A 84 -2.34 10.42 -5.72
CA ASP A 84 -2.19 10.67 -7.16
C ASP A 84 -3.10 9.80 -8.02
N GLY A 85 -3.44 8.59 -7.54
CA GLY A 85 -4.29 7.63 -8.24
C GLY A 85 -5.73 7.67 -7.73
N ASP A 86 -6.69 7.67 -8.66
CA ASP A 86 -8.12 7.67 -8.29
C ASP A 86 -8.55 6.30 -7.74
N ASP A 87 -8.00 5.19 -8.29
CA ASP A 87 -8.38 3.82 -7.96
C ASP A 87 -7.35 3.10 -7.05
N ASP A 88 -6.28 3.79 -6.65
CA ASP A 88 -5.25 3.19 -5.81
C ASP A 88 -5.71 3.11 -4.35
N ALA A 89 -5.48 1.97 -3.72
CA ALA A 89 -5.82 1.67 -2.34
C ALA A 89 -4.62 1.09 -1.59
N PHE A 90 -4.74 1.06 -0.27
CA PHE A 90 -3.76 0.47 0.63
C PHE A 90 -4.34 -0.78 1.30
N GLN A 91 -3.63 -1.91 1.22
CA GLN A 91 -3.96 -3.14 1.94
C GLN A 91 -2.81 -3.55 2.86
N LEU A 92 -3.19 -4.02 4.05
CA LEU A 92 -2.25 -4.56 5.04
C LEU A 92 -2.51 -6.05 5.25
N ILE A 93 -1.45 -6.86 5.20
CA ILE A 93 -1.48 -8.29 5.50
C ILE A 93 -0.68 -8.50 6.79
N ASP A 94 -1.29 -9.14 7.78
CA ASP A 94 -0.62 -9.53 9.03
C ASP A 94 0.06 -10.90 8.85
N LEU A 95 1.37 -10.93 9.01
CA LEU A 95 2.15 -12.17 8.87
C LEU A 95 2.02 -13.10 10.09
N ARG A 96 1.47 -12.61 11.21
CA ARG A 96 1.25 -13.44 12.40
C ARG A 96 0.27 -14.57 12.12
N ASP A 97 -0.66 -14.38 11.20
CA ASP A 97 -1.62 -15.39 10.77
C ASP A 97 -0.93 -16.63 10.14
N TYR A 98 0.28 -16.45 9.62
CA TYR A 98 1.07 -17.49 8.95
C TYR A 98 2.27 -17.97 9.79
N ALA A 99 2.83 -17.11 10.62
CA ALA A 99 4.04 -17.39 11.39
C ALA A 99 3.76 -18.13 12.70
N GLY A 100 2.53 -18.07 13.20
CA GLY A 100 2.19 -18.52 14.55
C GLY A 100 2.97 -17.70 15.60
N LYS A 101 3.33 -18.34 16.71
CA LYS A 101 4.04 -17.69 17.84
C LYS A 101 5.58 -17.70 17.71
N SER A 102 6.13 -18.26 16.61
CA SER A 102 7.60 -18.42 16.47
C SER A 102 8.23 -17.23 15.75
N SER A 103 9.18 -16.56 16.44
CA SER A 103 9.99 -15.48 15.87
C SER A 103 10.80 -15.95 14.65
N ASN A 104 11.38 -17.14 14.71
CA ASN A 104 12.15 -17.70 13.59
C ASN A 104 11.27 -17.96 12.35
N SER A 105 10.00 -18.33 12.56
CA SER A 105 9.04 -18.48 11.47
C SER A 105 8.74 -17.14 10.81
N MET A 106 8.56 -16.08 11.60
CA MET A 106 8.33 -14.73 11.11
C MET A 106 9.49 -14.24 10.24
N GLU A 107 10.72 -14.36 10.71
CA GLU A 107 11.91 -13.93 9.95
C GLU A 107 12.07 -14.74 8.65
N ARG A 108 11.77 -16.04 8.68
CA ARG A 108 11.78 -16.89 7.49
C ARG A 108 10.75 -16.42 6.46
N ILE A 109 9.52 -16.12 6.89
CA ILE A 109 8.46 -15.63 6.00
C ILE A 109 8.85 -14.29 5.39
N LYS A 110 9.32 -13.33 6.19
CA LYS A 110 9.80 -12.04 5.69
C LYS A 110 10.94 -12.21 4.68
N GLY A 111 11.94 -13.06 5.02
CA GLY A 111 13.05 -13.37 4.12
C GLY A 111 12.59 -13.92 2.78
N ARG A 112 11.56 -14.77 2.75
CA ARG A 112 10.98 -15.29 1.51
C ARG A 112 10.28 -14.23 0.68
N ILE A 113 9.50 -13.36 1.33
CA ILE A 113 8.78 -12.27 0.64
C ILE A 113 9.77 -11.24 0.07
N ILE A 114 10.80 -10.87 0.84
CA ILE A 114 11.80 -9.92 0.41
C ILE A 114 12.72 -10.54 -0.65
N GLY A 115 13.19 -11.77 -0.40
CA GLY A 115 14.17 -12.46 -1.22
C GLY A 115 15.58 -11.86 -1.08
N GLU A 116 16.55 -12.50 -1.74
CA GLU A 116 17.94 -12.05 -1.79
C GLU A 116 18.01 -10.64 -2.38
N GLU A 117 18.62 -9.72 -1.65
CA GLU A 117 18.72 -8.29 -2.01
C GLU A 117 17.40 -7.62 -2.41
N GLY A 118 16.26 -8.15 -1.93
CA GLY A 118 14.93 -7.64 -2.27
C GLY A 118 14.42 -8.08 -3.65
N LYS A 119 15.02 -9.08 -4.29
CA LYS A 119 14.68 -9.55 -5.64
C LYS A 119 13.24 -10.06 -5.72
N SER A 120 12.79 -10.89 -4.74
CA SER A 120 11.45 -11.44 -4.77
C SER A 120 10.38 -10.34 -4.68
N ARG A 121 10.55 -9.40 -3.74
CA ARG A 121 9.66 -8.24 -3.61
C ARG A 121 9.58 -7.43 -4.91
N ARG A 122 10.74 -7.07 -5.49
CA ARG A 122 10.78 -6.32 -6.76
C ARG A 122 10.10 -7.07 -7.89
N THR A 123 10.31 -8.38 -8.01
CA THR A 123 9.65 -9.19 -9.04
C THR A 123 8.12 -9.16 -8.89
N ILE A 124 7.60 -9.23 -7.64
CA ILE A 124 6.16 -9.10 -7.41
C ILE A 124 5.68 -7.70 -7.79
N GLU A 125 6.37 -6.63 -7.34
CA GLU A 125 6.05 -5.24 -7.66
C GLU A 125 5.98 -5.03 -9.19
N ASP A 126 6.98 -5.52 -9.94
CA ASP A 126 7.08 -5.37 -11.40
C ASP A 126 6.02 -6.15 -12.19
N LEU A 127 5.62 -7.32 -11.69
CA LEU A 127 4.62 -8.15 -12.37
C LEU A 127 3.20 -7.72 -12.08
N THR A 128 2.94 -7.13 -10.90
CA THR A 128 1.61 -6.69 -10.48
C THR A 128 1.37 -5.19 -10.67
N GLY A 129 2.43 -4.39 -10.76
CA GLY A 129 2.33 -2.92 -10.80
C GLY A 129 2.04 -2.30 -9.43
N THR A 130 2.23 -3.04 -8.33
CA THR A 130 2.03 -2.57 -6.96
C THR A 130 3.33 -2.05 -6.33
N TYR A 131 3.21 -1.35 -5.21
CA TYR A 131 4.31 -1.15 -4.27
C TYR A 131 4.13 -2.03 -3.03
N ILE A 132 5.21 -2.64 -2.56
CA ILE A 132 5.19 -3.53 -1.40
C ILE A 132 6.18 -3.04 -0.35
N SER A 133 5.74 -3.02 0.91
CA SER A 133 6.59 -2.76 2.08
C SER A 133 6.45 -3.89 3.10
N VAL A 134 7.57 -4.41 3.57
CA VAL A 134 7.61 -5.40 4.66
C VAL A 134 8.15 -4.71 5.89
N TYR A 135 7.30 -4.52 6.90
CA TYR A 135 7.66 -3.78 8.11
C TYR A 135 7.05 -4.42 9.36
N GLY A 136 7.87 -4.60 10.39
CA GLY A 136 7.43 -5.27 11.61
C GLY A 136 6.94 -6.70 11.33
N HIS A 137 5.68 -6.95 11.57
CA HIS A 137 5.01 -8.24 11.32
C HIS A 137 3.96 -8.14 10.21
N SER A 138 4.01 -7.11 9.39
CA SER A 138 3.03 -6.88 8.34
C SER A 138 3.65 -6.58 6.98
N VAL A 139 2.88 -6.85 5.94
CA VAL A 139 3.17 -6.46 4.56
C VAL A 139 2.11 -5.48 4.11
N GLY A 140 2.54 -4.27 3.74
CA GLY A 140 1.69 -3.28 3.10
C GLY A 140 1.79 -3.39 1.58
N ILE A 141 0.66 -3.20 0.88
CA ILE A 141 0.56 -3.22 -0.58
C ILE A 141 -0.21 -1.98 -1.01
N ILE A 142 0.30 -1.26 -2.01
CA ILE A 142 -0.35 -0.10 -2.64
C ILE A 142 -0.53 -0.39 -4.13
N GLY A 143 -1.72 -0.18 -4.65
CA GLY A 143 -2.08 -0.35 -6.06
C GLY A 143 -3.59 -0.32 -6.27
N THR A 144 -4.05 -0.63 -7.48
CA THR A 144 -5.48 -0.80 -7.74
C THR A 144 -6.01 -2.10 -7.13
N SER A 145 -7.32 -2.22 -6.94
CA SER A 145 -7.96 -3.39 -6.32
C SER A 145 -7.53 -4.71 -6.97
N ASP A 146 -7.48 -4.77 -8.31
CA ASP A 146 -7.07 -5.97 -9.04
C ASP A 146 -5.59 -6.29 -8.85
N GLN A 147 -4.73 -5.26 -8.87
CA GLN A 147 -3.30 -5.42 -8.63
C GLN A 147 -3.02 -5.90 -7.21
N ILE A 148 -3.69 -5.32 -6.22
CA ILE A 148 -3.58 -5.68 -4.81
C ILE A 148 -3.98 -7.14 -4.60
N LYS A 149 -5.08 -7.59 -5.21
CA LYS A 149 -5.54 -8.97 -5.11
C LYS A 149 -4.46 -9.96 -5.56
N ILE A 150 -3.88 -9.73 -6.75
CA ILE A 150 -2.83 -10.60 -7.30
C ILE A 150 -1.56 -10.56 -6.44
N ALA A 151 -1.15 -9.37 -5.97
CA ALA A 151 0.01 -9.23 -5.09
C ALA A 151 -0.21 -9.88 -3.72
N SER A 152 -1.43 -9.79 -3.16
CA SER A 152 -1.82 -10.44 -1.90
C SER A 152 -1.78 -11.95 -2.01
N ASP A 153 -2.26 -12.51 -3.12
CA ASP A 153 -2.18 -13.95 -3.39
C ASP A 153 -0.73 -14.42 -3.43
N ALA A 154 0.16 -13.67 -4.11
CA ALA A 154 1.59 -13.97 -4.15
C ALA A 154 2.24 -13.96 -2.76
N VAL A 155 1.97 -12.91 -1.96
CA VAL A 155 2.46 -12.80 -0.58
C VAL A 155 1.95 -13.95 0.28
N THR A 156 0.66 -14.29 0.17
CA THR A 156 0.04 -15.40 0.88
C THR A 156 0.66 -16.75 0.50
N MET A 157 0.90 -16.98 -0.79
CA MET A 157 1.56 -18.21 -1.26
C MET A 157 2.98 -18.36 -0.70
N LEU A 158 3.77 -17.26 -0.71
CA LEU A 158 5.12 -17.25 -0.11
C LEU A 158 5.07 -17.50 1.40
N SER A 159 4.12 -16.89 2.09
CA SER A 159 3.92 -17.05 3.53
C SER A 159 3.56 -18.50 3.91
N LYS A 160 2.78 -19.17 3.06
CA LYS A 160 2.42 -20.60 3.19
C LYS A 160 3.52 -21.57 2.72
N GLY A 161 4.70 -21.08 2.32
CA GLY A 161 5.84 -21.90 1.95
C GLY A 161 5.86 -22.38 0.49
N LYS A 162 5.03 -21.87 -0.40
CA LYS A 162 5.09 -22.20 -1.84
C LYS A 162 6.39 -21.72 -2.47
N SER A 163 6.92 -22.44 -3.48
CA SER A 163 8.17 -22.06 -4.13
C SER A 163 8.05 -20.73 -4.89
N HIS A 164 9.14 -19.97 -4.95
CA HIS A 164 9.18 -18.72 -5.72
C HIS A 164 8.83 -18.95 -7.20
N LYS A 165 9.29 -20.08 -7.79
CA LYS A 165 8.96 -20.45 -9.17
C LYS A 165 7.45 -20.56 -9.38
N SER A 166 6.74 -21.24 -8.48
CA SER A 166 5.28 -21.38 -8.56
C SER A 166 4.57 -20.01 -8.48
N VAL A 167 5.04 -19.14 -7.58
CA VAL A 167 4.48 -17.79 -7.41
C VAL A 167 4.72 -16.94 -8.65
N TYR A 168 5.93 -16.97 -9.21
CA TYR A 168 6.23 -16.20 -10.41
C TYR A 168 5.46 -16.68 -11.64
N ASN A 169 5.24 -17.99 -11.80
CA ASN A 169 4.40 -18.52 -12.85
C ASN A 169 2.97 -17.99 -12.74
N MET A 170 2.37 -18.04 -11.54
CA MET A 170 1.03 -17.49 -11.28
C MET A 170 0.97 -15.99 -11.62
N LEU A 171 1.97 -15.21 -11.21
CA LEU A 171 2.03 -13.78 -11.51
C LEU A 171 2.14 -13.49 -13.02
N GLN A 172 2.94 -14.28 -13.75
CA GLN A 172 3.08 -14.15 -15.20
C GLN A 172 1.77 -14.48 -15.92
N GLU A 173 1.07 -15.53 -15.49
CA GLU A 173 -0.23 -15.89 -16.04
C GLU A 173 -1.28 -14.79 -15.78
N ALA A 174 -1.33 -14.26 -14.56
CA ALA A 174 -2.21 -13.15 -14.21
C ALA A 174 -1.94 -11.91 -15.07
N LYS A 175 -0.67 -11.55 -15.26
CA LYS A 175 -0.25 -10.42 -16.12
C LYS A 175 -0.65 -10.64 -17.58
N ARG A 176 -0.49 -11.86 -18.09
CA ARG A 176 -0.90 -12.24 -19.45
C ARG A 176 -2.41 -12.12 -19.63
N LYS A 177 -3.17 -12.65 -18.66
CA LYS A 177 -4.64 -12.57 -18.68
C LYS A 177 -5.11 -11.12 -18.68
N ALA A 178 -4.63 -10.29 -17.76
CA ALA A 178 -4.97 -8.87 -17.69
C ALA A 178 -4.66 -8.11 -18.99
N LYS A 179 -3.57 -8.48 -19.69
CA LYS A 179 -3.25 -7.90 -21.01
C LYS A 179 -4.27 -8.29 -22.07
N ILE A 180 -4.67 -9.57 -22.12
CA ILE A 180 -5.67 -10.08 -23.07
C ILE A 180 -7.04 -9.43 -22.83
N ASP A 181 -7.48 -9.35 -21.57
CA ASP A 181 -8.75 -8.76 -21.19
C ASP A 181 -8.81 -7.27 -21.57
N ARG A 182 -7.71 -6.53 -21.38
CA ARG A 182 -7.60 -5.13 -21.82
C ARG A 182 -7.68 -4.99 -23.34
N MET A 183 -7.06 -5.89 -24.10
CA MET A 183 -7.12 -5.87 -25.57
C MET A 183 -8.55 -6.14 -26.06
N ARG A 184 -9.26 -7.10 -25.46
CA ARG A 184 -10.67 -7.40 -25.80
C ARG A 184 -11.57 -6.21 -25.53
N LEU A 185 -11.46 -5.58 -24.36
CA LEU A 185 -12.22 -4.38 -24.03
C LEU A 185 -11.95 -3.22 -25.00
N TRP A 186 -10.72 -3.10 -25.50
CA TRP A 186 -10.37 -2.10 -26.50
C TRP A 186 -11.01 -2.40 -27.87
N GLU A 187 -11.03 -3.67 -28.30
CA GLU A 187 -11.66 -4.12 -29.53
C GLU A 187 -13.18 -3.90 -29.49
N ASP A 188 -13.85 -4.30 -28.39
CA ASP A 188 -15.29 -4.13 -28.20
C ASP A 188 -15.72 -2.65 -28.22
N ASN A 189 -14.91 -1.75 -27.68
CA ASN A 189 -15.19 -0.31 -27.64
C ASN A 189 -14.93 0.40 -28.97
N ASN A 190 -13.95 -0.06 -29.77
CA ASN A 190 -13.57 0.60 -31.03
C ASN A 190 -14.19 -0.04 -32.26
N PHE A 191 -14.62 -1.29 -32.17
CA PHE A 191 -15.30 -2.03 -33.27
C PHE A 191 -16.57 -2.69 -32.73
N PRO A 192 -17.62 -1.90 -32.40
CA PRO A 192 -18.92 -2.51 -32.09
C PRO A 192 -19.37 -3.32 -33.28
N ALA A 193 -19.56 -4.62 -33.08
CA ALA A 193 -19.99 -5.54 -34.12
C ALA A 193 -21.18 -4.92 -34.86
N LEU A 194 -21.01 -4.68 -36.15
CA LEU A 194 -22.09 -4.33 -37.07
C LEU A 194 -23.11 -5.49 -37.00
N ARG A 195 -24.19 -5.27 -36.26
CA ARG A 195 -25.38 -6.12 -36.25
C ARG A 195 -26.41 -5.56 -37.24
#